data_17567e19ebcb568621e4e61ee64cdce3
#
_entry.id   17567e19ebcb568621e4e61ee64cdce3
#
_cell.length_a   1.000
_cell.length_b   1.000
_cell.length_c   1.000
_cell.angle_alpha   90.00
_cell.angle_beta   90.00
_cell.angle_gamma   90.00
#
_symmetry.space_group_name_H-M   'P 1'
#
loop_
_entity.id
_entity.type
_entity.pdbx_description
1 polymer ?
#
loop_
_entity_poly.entity_id
_entity_poly.type
_entity_poly.pdbx_seq_one_letter_code
_entity_poly.pdbx_strand_id
1 'polypeptide(L)'
;MIRLTGVTYSYPDAEQQALRDVNLAVDAGEILGIVGASGAGKTTLAKIITGFIPHVDGGNLAGSVTVDGSDVAGMRLADSVAKVGLVLQNPFNQISGAKYTVRDEIAFGLENVGVPREEMLRRVLDVARLLGITDLLDRSPYDLSGGQQQLVAIASMVVLRTPVLVMDEPTSQLDPLGTRMVFHVLEALRAAGTTVVVFEHKVELLAEHCDRVAVVAEHTLAAVGLPGEVFVDDRLDGWGIGATRFTRAAREAVRRGLLPVRSALPVTVEDAMATFGRGRGVRS
;
A
#
# COMPACT_ATOMS: atom_id res chain seq x y z
N MET A 1 -13.88 -7.63 2.97
CA MET A 1 -13.87 -6.18 3.29
C MET A 1 -13.94 -5.32 2.03
N ILE A 2 -13.07 -5.54 1.05
CA ILE A 2 -13.12 -4.90 -0.28
C ILE A 2 -13.44 -5.96 -1.32
N ARG A 3 -14.32 -5.64 -2.28
CA ARG A 3 -14.64 -6.55 -3.40
C ARG A 3 -14.80 -5.74 -4.69
N LEU A 4 -14.05 -6.15 -5.70
CA LEU A 4 -14.17 -5.68 -7.08
C LEU A 4 -14.65 -6.84 -7.94
N THR A 5 -15.65 -6.62 -8.79
CA THR A 5 -16.19 -7.64 -9.68
C THR A 5 -16.36 -7.08 -11.07
N GLY A 6 -15.59 -7.61 -12.04
CA GLY A 6 -15.62 -7.22 -13.44
C GLY A 6 -15.27 -5.76 -13.68
N VAL A 7 -14.42 -5.15 -12.84
CA VAL A 7 -14.15 -3.71 -12.87
C VAL A 7 -13.34 -3.35 -14.12
N THR A 8 -13.93 -2.50 -14.94
CA THR A 8 -13.33 -1.93 -16.15
C THR A 8 -13.46 -0.41 -16.09
N TYR A 9 -12.39 0.31 -16.40
CA TYR A 9 -12.39 1.77 -16.31
C TYR A 9 -11.60 2.43 -17.43
N SER A 10 -12.16 3.53 -17.97
CA SER A 10 -11.51 4.47 -18.88
C SER A 10 -11.64 5.90 -18.36
N TYR A 11 -10.54 6.66 -18.39
CA TYR A 11 -10.56 8.10 -18.11
C TYR A 11 -11.42 8.86 -19.14
N PRO A 12 -11.92 10.06 -18.80
CA PRO A 12 -12.58 10.91 -19.80
C PRO A 12 -11.66 11.10 -21.01
N ASP A 13 -12.24 11.04 -22.20
CA ASP A 13 -11.57 11.23 -23.49
C ASP A 13 -10.40 10.29 -23.79
N ALA A 14 -10.19 9.23 -22.99
CA ALA A 14 -9.16 8.23 -23.23
C ALA A 14 -9.65 7.14 -24.21
N GLU A 15 -8.84 6.85 -25.22
CA GLU A 15 -9.12 5.74 -26.17
C GLU A 15 -8.88 4.36 -25.55
N GLN A 16 -8.02 4.28 -24.53
CA GLN A 16 -7.65 3.03 -23.91
C GLN A 16 -8.22 2.88 -22.50
N GLN A 17 -8.56 1.64 -22.15
CA GLN A 17 -8.97 1.28 -20.80
C GLN A 17 -7.77 1.28 -19.87
N ALA A 18 -7.89 2.01 -18.76
CA ALA A 18 -6.87 2.04 -17.70
C ALA A 18 -6.90 0.77 -16.83
N LEU A 19 -8.07 0.11 -16.74
CA LEU A 19 -8.24 -1.21 -16.12
C LEU A 19 -9.30 -2.01 -16.90
N ARG A 20 -9.10 -3.33 -16.98
CA ARG A 20 -9.97 -4.27 -17.70
C ARG A 20 -10.28 -5.49 -16.85
N ASP A 21 -11.56 -5.76 -16.65
CA ASP A 21 -12.10 -6.96 -15.98
C ASP A 21 -11.35 -7.34 -14.68
N VAL A 22 -11.12 -6.35 -13.80
CA VAL A 22 -10.45 -6.57 -12.54
C VAL A 22 -11.39 -7.22 -11.54
N ASN A 23 -10.99 -8.39 -11.04
CA ASN A 23 -11.71 -9.16 -10.03
C ASN A 23 -10.80 -9.35 -8.80
N LEU A 24 -11.12 -8.70 -7.67
CA LEU A 24 -10.28 -8.71 -6.46
C LEU A 24 -11.15 -8.78 -5.21
N ALA A 25 -10.75 -9.62 -4.28
CA ALA A 25 -11.31 -9.63 -2.92
C ALA A 25 -10.19 -9.43 -1.91
N VAL A 26 -10.43 -8.54 -0.92
CA VAL A 26 -9.54 -8.29 0.22
C VAL A 26 -10.35 -8.54 1.50
N ASP A 27 -9.81 -9.36 2.37
CA ASP A 27 -10.47 -9.72 3.62
C ASP A 27 -10.29 -8.63 4.70
N ALA A 28 -11.12 -8.69 5.74
CA ALA A 28 -11.02 -7.75 6.85
C ALA A 28 -9.73 -8.01 7.64
N GLY A 29 -8.98 -6.94 7.94
CA GLY A 29 -7.70 -7.01 8.66
C GLY A 29 -6.52 -7.53 7.82
N GLU A 30 -6.71 -7.76 6.51
CA GLU A 30 -5.66 -8.19 5.60
C GLU A 30 -4.78 -7.01 5.18
N ILE A 31 -3.47 -7.24 5.04
CA ILE A 31 -2.55 -6.36 4.30
C ILE A 31 -2.34 -6.95 2.92
N LEU A 32 -2.94 -6.33 1.90
CA LEU A 32 -2.72 -6.68 0.50
C LEU A 32 -1.69 -5.76 -0.14
N GLY A 33 -0.59 -6.33 -0.62
CA GLY A 33 0.38 -5.64 -1.45
C GLY A 33 -0.04 -5.64 -2.92
N ILE A 34 0.08 -4.50 -3.61
CA ILE A 34 -0.16 -4.44 -5.06
C ILE A 34 1.10 -3.96 -5.76
N VAL A 35 1.58 -4.76 -6.70
CA VAL A 35 2.78 -4.49 -7.49
C VAL A 35 2.44 -4.46 -8.98
N GLY A 36 3.22 -3.73 -9.77
CA GLY A 36 3.06 -3.64 -11.22
C GLY A 36 4.00 -2.62 -11.82
N ALA A 37 4.22 -2.69 -13.12
CA ALA A 37 5.03 -1.70 -13.84
C ALA A 37 4.38 -0.30 -13.77
N SER A 38 5.19 0.74 -14.05
CA SER A 38 4.64 2.09 -14.21
C SER A 38 3.62 2.11 -15.35
N GLY A 39 2.48 2.78 -15.14
CA GLY A 39 1.39 2.84 -16.11
C GLY A 39 0.48 1.60 -16.16
N ALA A 40 0.73 0.54 -15.38
CA ALA A 40 -0.11 -0.67 -15.39
C ALA A 40 -1.54 -0.47 -14.85
N GLY A 41 -1.86 0.67 -14.21
CA GLY A 41 -3.19 0.97 -13.66
C GLY A 41 -3.28 0.97 -12.14
N LYS A 42 -2.15 0.87 -11.41
CA LYS A 42 -2.11 0.82 -9.93
C LYS A 42 -2.80 2.01 -9.27
N THR A 43 -2.39 3.24 -9.59
CA THR A 43 -3.00 4.47 -9.05
C THR A 43 -4.48 4.59 -9.42
N THR A 44 -4.87 4.13 -10.61
CA THR A 44 -6.27 4.06 -11.03
C THR A 44 -7.05 3.10 -10.11
N LEU A 45 -6.48 1.93 -9.82
CA LEU A 45 -7.09 0.97 -8.91
C LEU A 45 -7.22 1.53 -7.48
N ALA A 46 -6.19 2.23 -6.98
CA ALA A 46 -6.24 2.92 -5.69
C ALA A 46 -7.39 3.95 -5.64
N LYS A 47 -7.52 4.78 -6.67
CA LYS A 47 -8.58 5.78 -6.80
C LYS A 47 -9.99 5.17 -6.89
N ILE A 48 -10.14 4.02 -7.53
CA ILE A 48 -11.41 3.30 -7.60
C ILE A 48 -11.79 2.77 -6.22
N ILE A 49 -10.88 2.12 -5.50
CA ILE A 49 -11.15 1.58 -4.15
C ILE A 49 -11.56 2.69 -3.18
N THR A 50 -10.99 3.89 -3.33
CA THR A 50 -11.24 5.03 -2.43
C THR A 50 -12.41 5.91 -2.85
N GLY A 51 -13.02 5.66 -4.00
CA GLY A 51 -14.14 6.44 -4.53
C GLY A 51 -13.74 7.78 -5.19
N PHE A 52 -12.44 8.08 -5.35
CA PHE A 52 -12.02 9.20 -6.20
C PHE A 52 -12.52 9.02 -7.63
N ILE A 53 -12.54 7.78 -8.10
CA ILE A 53 -13.22 7.37 -9.31
C ILE A 53 -14.51 6.66 -8.90
N PRO A 54 -15.70 7.07 -9.41
CA PRO A 54 -15.92 8.07 -10.47
C PRO A 54 -16.13 9.51 -9.97
N HIS A 55 -16.13 9.78 -8.66
CA HIS A 55 -16.68 11.03 -8.10
C HIS A 55 -15.85 12.29 -8.39
N VAL A 56 -14.52 12.16 -8.52
CA VAL A 56 -13.61 13.30 -8.78
C VAL A 56 -13.07 13.24 -10.19
N ASP A 57 -12.50 12.11 -10.58
CA ASP A 57 -11.84 11.99 -11.90
C ASP A 57 -12.84 11.71 -13.04
N GLY A 58 -14.10 11.41 -12.74
CA GLY A 58 -15.12 11.08 -13.75
C GLY A 58 -14.81 9.78 -14.50
N GLY A 59 -15.06 9.78 -15.81
CA GLY A 59 -14.78 8.64 -16.71
C GLY A 59 -15.87 7.57 -16.67
N ASN A 60 -15.60 6.44 -17.34
CA ASN A 60 -16.53 5.34 -17.49
C ASN A 60 -16.09 4.15 -16.62
N LEU A 61 -16.79 3.94 -15.52
CA LEU A 61 -16.59 2.81 -14.62
C LEU A 61 -17.69 1.77 -14.84
N ALA A 62 -17.32 0.54 -15.20
CA ALA A 62 -18.20 -0.62 -15.29
C ALA A 62 -17.79 -1.68 -14.26
N GLY A 63 -18.69 -2.61 -13.97
CA GLY A 63 -18.53 -3.58 -12.89
C GLY A 63 -19.02 -3.05 -11.55
N SER A 64 -18.63 -3.68 -10.44
CA SER A 64 -19.02 -3.26 -9.10
C SER A 64 -17.84 -3.20 -8.16
N VAL A 65 -17.85 -2.18 -7.27
CA VAL A 65 -16.82 -1.98 -6.23
C VAL A 65 -17.52 -1.77 -4.90
N THR A 66 -17.29 -2.68 -3.97
CA THR A 66 -17.84 -2.53 -2.61
C THR A 66 -16.72 -2.46 -1.58
N VAL A 67 -16.86 -1.54 -0.63
CA VAL A 67 -15.97 -1.41 0.52
C VAL A 67 -16.83 -1.39 1.78
N ASP A 68 -16.53 -2.27 2.71
CA ASP A 68 -17.29 -2.45 3.93
C ASP A 68 -18.81 -2.60 3.65
N GLY A 69 -19.14 -3.43 2.65
CA GLY A 69 -20.49 -3.71 2.23
C GLY A 69 -21.23 -2.59 1.49
N SER A 70 -20.59 -1.44 1.27
CA SER A 70 -21.18 -0.29 0.58
C SER A 70 -20.63 -0.16 -0.85
N ASP A 71 -21.52 0.12 -1.79
CA ASP A 71 -21.14 0.40 -3.20
C ASP A 71 -20.45 1.77 -3.29
N VAL A 72 -19.20 1.76 -3.71
CA VAL A 72 -18.34 2.95 -3.81
C VAL A 72 -18.86 3.92 -4.87
N ALA A 73 -19.35 3.43 -5.99
CA ALA A 73 -19.86 4.28 -7.07
C ALA A 73 -21.18 4.95 -6.72
N GLY A 74 -22.01 4.31 -5.89
CA GLY A 74 -23.33 4.80 -5.51
C GLY A 74 -23.34 5.67 -4.25
N MET A 75 -22.26 5.67 -3.42
CA MET A 75 -22.23 6.48 -2.21
C MET A 75 -21.66 7.88 -2.48
N ARG A 76 -21.98 8.85 -1.63
CA ARG A 76 -21.37 10.18 -1.72
C ARG A 76 -19.90 10.11 -1.32
N LEU A 77 -19.04 10.94 -1.93
CA LEU A 77 -17.61 10.98 -1.61
C LEU A 77 -17.34 11.21 -0.11
N ALA A 78 -18.14 12.06 0.55
CA ALA A 78 -18.03 12.30 2.00
C ALA A 78 -18.25 11.03 2.85
N ASP A 79 -19.14 10.14 2.40
CA ASP A 79 -19.41 8.87 3.09
C ASP A 79 -18.28 7.84 2.81
N SER A 80 -17.63 7.92 1.64
CA SER A 80 -16.46 7.10 1.29
C SER A 80 -15.26 7.44 2.16
N VAL A 81 -14.99 8.72 2.41
CA VAL A 81 -13.86 9.19 3.24
C VAL A 81 -13.96 8.67 4.69
N ALA A 82 -15.17 8.44 5.20
CA ALA A 82 -15.36 7.83 6.52
C ALA A 82 -15.00 6.33 6.57
N LYS A 83 -14.95 5.66 5.40
CA LYS A 83 -14.67 4.22 5.28
C LYS A 83 -13.27 3.92 4.80
N VAL A 84 -12.71 4.77 3.96
CA VAL A 84 -11.42 4.53 3.31
C VAL A 84 -10.54 5.77 3.40
N GLY A 85 -9.40 5.64 4.07
CA GLY A 85 -8.32 6.62 4.02
C GLY A 85 -7.45 6.39 2.78
N LEU A 86 -6.97 7.46 2.16
CA LEU A 86 -6.02 7.40 1.05
C LEU A 86 -4.75 8.18 1.37
N VAL A 87 -3.61 7.51 1.33
CA VAL A 87 -2.29 8.14 1.34
C VAL A 87 -1.79 8.24 -0.09
N LEU A 88 -1.52 9.47 -0.53
CA LEU A 88 -1.04 9.75 -1.88
C LEU A 88 0.49 9.57 -1.99
N GLN A 89 0.97 9.26 -3.19
CA GLN A 89 2.39 9.14 -3.52
C GLN A 89 3.16 10.45 -3.25
N ASN A 90 2.55 11.60 -3.57
CA ASN A 90 3.16 12.92 -3.35
C ASN A 90 2.53 13.59 -2.11
N PRO A 91 3.28 13.74 -0.99
CA PRO A 91 2.75 14.34 0.24
C PRO A 91 2.32 15.80 0.07
N PHE A 92 2.91 16.55 -0.85
CA PHE A 92 2.50 17.94 -1.13
C PHE A 92 1.04 18.06 -1.57
N ASN A 93 0.51 17.03 -2.23
CA ASN A 93 -0.90 17.02 -2.65
C ASN A 93 -1.85 16.65 -1.50
N GLN A 94 -1.33 16.23 -0.37
CA GLN A 94 -2.12 15.77 0.79
C GLN A 94 -2.09 16.75 1.95
N ILE A 95 -1.00 17.51 2.13
CA ILE A 95 -0.92 18.59 3.13
C ILE A 95 -1.94 19.66 2.78
N SER A 96 -2.85 19.96 3.71
CA SER A 96 -4.03 20.80 3.47
C SER A 96 -3.70 22.25 3.13
N GLY A 97 -2.57 22.75 3.59
CA GLY A 97 -2.19 24.14 3.48
C GLY A 97 -2.95 25.11 4.40
N ALA A 98 -3.88 24.60 5.17
CA ALA A 98 -4.75 25.40 6.05
C ALA A 98 -4.23 25.50 7.50
N LYS A 99 -3.17 24.75 7.84
CA LYS A 99 -2.66 24.63 9.22
C LYS A 99 -1.20 25.07 9.33
N TYR A 100 -0.87 25.68 10.44
CA TYR A 100 0.46 26.25 10.70
C TYR A 100 1.40 25.27 11.42
N THR A 101 0.85 24.23 12.07
CA THR A 101 1.64 23.22 12.78
C THR A 101 1.32 21.82 12.29
N VAL A 102 2.28 20.91 12.39
CA VAL A 102 2.10 19.47 12.10
C VAL A 102 0.98 18.87 12.95
N ARG A 103 0.90 19.26 14.21
CA ARG A 103 -0.17 18.84 15.14
C ARG A 103 -1.55 19.16 14.58
N ASP A 104 -1.75 20.40 14.14
CA ASP A 104 -3.04 20.85 13.63
C ASP A 104 -3.32 20.24 12.24
N GLU A 105 -2.28 20.04 11.42
CA GLU A 105 -2.40 19.36 10.13
C GLU A 105 -2.87 17.92 10.30
N ILE A 106 -2.29 17.16 11.23
CA ILE A 106 -2.74 15.79 11.54
C ILE A 106 -4.17 15.80 12.10
N ALA A 107 -4.52 16.79 12.94
CA ALA A 107 -5.87 16.91 13.52
C ALA A 107 -6.94 17.34 12.52
N PHE A 108 -6.56 17.92 11.38
CA PHE A 108 -7.48 18.57 10.44
C PHE A 108 -8.63 17.67 9.97
N GLY A 109 -8.32 16.42 9.62
CA GLY A 109 -9.35 15.45 9.24
C GLY A 109 -10.32 15.12 10.38
N LEU A 110 -9.82 15.05 11.62
CA LEU A 110 -10.64 14.79 12.82
C LEU A 110 -11.57 15.97 13.13
N GLU A 111 -11.12 17.22 12.91
CA GLU A 111 -11.95 18.41 13.04
C GLU A 111 -13.14 18.37 12.08
N ASN A 112 -12.87 18.00 10.81
CA ASN A 112 -13.90 17.93 9.76
C ASN A 112 -14.98 16.88 10.05
N VAL A 113 -14.65 15.81 10.79
CA VAL A 113 -15.62 14.78 11.19
C VAL A 113 -16.16 15.00 12.61
N GLY A 114 -15.82 16.12 13.25
CA GLY A 114 -16.42 16.53 14.54
C GLY A 114 -15.91 15.75 15.75
N VAL A 115 -14.70 15.23 15.74
CA VAL A 115 -14.11 14.55 16.91
C VAL A 115 -13.87 15.56 18.04
N PRO A 116 -14.22 15.25 19.31
CA PRO A 116 -13.97 16.14 20.44
C PRO A 116 -12.47 16.48 20.61
N ARG A 117 -12.17 17.74 21.00
CA ARG A 117 -10.78 18.26 21.08
C ARG A 117 -9.83 17.38 21.92
N GLU A 118 -10.28 16.91 23.06
CA GLU A 118 -9.46 16.07 23.93
C GLU A 118 -9.07 14.74 23.26
N GLU A 119 -10.03 14.11 22.60
CA GLU A 119 -9.81 12.89 21.83
C GLU A 119 -8.91 13.13 20.61
N MET A 120 -9.06 14.26 19.90
CA MET A 120 -8.17 14.65 18.81
C MET A 120 -6.71 14.73 19.27
N LEU A 121 -6.45 15.46 20.36
CA LEU A 121 -5.10 15.63 20.90
C LEU A 121 -4.48 14.29 21.30
N ARG A 122 -5.26 13.42 21.91
CA ARG A 122 -4.81 12.06 22.27
C ARG A 122 -4.44 11.26 21.03
N ARG A 123 -5.33 11.20 20.02
CA ARG A 123 -5.07 10.44 18.78
C ARG A 123 -3.87 10.97 18.02
N VAL A 124 -3.73 12.29 17.90
CA VAL A 124 -2.57 12.92 17.25
C VAL A 124 -1.27 12.50 17.94
N LEU A 125 -1.23 12.54 19.26
CA LEU A 125 -0.04 12.16 20.02
C LEU A 125 0.29 10.67 19.87
N ASP A 126 -0.73 9.80 19.90
CA ASP A 126 -0.56 8.36 19.71
C ASP A 126 0.03 8.03 18.34
N VAL A 127 -0.52 8.63 17.27
CA VAL A 127 -0.02 8.43 15.90
C VAL A 127 1.38 9.05 15.70
N ALA A 128 1.63 10.22 16.30
CA ALA A 128 2.94 10.86 16.22
C ALA A 128 4.03 10.02 16.92
N ARG A 129 3.71 9.36 18.03
CA ARG A 129 4.62 8.39 18.69
C ARG A 129 4.87 7.16 17.82
N LEU A 130 3.80 6.60 17.24
CA LEU A 130 3.88 5.42 16.37
C LEU A 130 4.78 5.66 15.16
N LEU A 131 4.72 6.88 14.59
CA LEU A 131 5.52 7.29 13.43
C LEU A 131 6.86 7.96 13.81
N GLY A 132 7.18 8.10 15.10
CA GLY A 132 8.42 8.72 15.55
C GLY A 132 8.58 10.19 15.16
N ILE A 133 7.47 10.95 15.05
CA ILE A 133 7.43 12.36 14.62
C ILE A 133 6.98 13.33 15.72
N THR A 134 7.08 12.93 16.98
CA THR A 134 6.63 13.77 18.10
C THR A 134 7.40 15.10 18.21
N ASP A 135 8.64 15.14 17.81
CA ASP A 135 9.50 16.31 17.75
C ASP A 135 9.15 17.28 16.62
N LEU A 136 8.34 16.85 15.67
CA LEU A 136 7.87 17.66 14.55
C LEU A 136 6.53 18.36 14.82
N LEU A 137 5.79 17.98 15.88
CA LEU A 137 4.41 18.40 16.10
C LEU A 137 4.19 19.90 16.13
N ASP A 138 5.17 20.67 16.62
CA ASP A 138 5.07 22.13 16.77
C ASP A 138 5.77 22.88 15.62
N ARG A 139 6.30 22.16 14.61
CA ARG A 139 6.88 22.74 13.40
C ARG A 139 5.83 23.05 12.36
N SER A 140 6.17 23.95 11.44
CA SER A 140 5.38 24.17 10.23
C SER A 140 5.51 22.97 9.29
N PRO A 141 4.42 22.45 8.68
CA PRO A 141 4.49 21.40 7.67
C PRO A 141 5.36 21.77 6.46
N TYR A 142 5.54 23.07 6.18
CA TYR A 142 6.33 23.57 5.06
C TYR A 142 7.84 23.61 5.33
N ASP A 143 8.26 23.56 6.61
CA ASP A 143 9.66 23.55 7.02
C ASP A 143 10.23 22.13 7.11
N LEU A 144 9.46 21.12 6.69
CA LEU A 144 9.81 19.73 6.75
C LEU A 144 10.48 19.24 5.46
N SER A 145 11.39 18.25 5.59
CA SER A 145 11.88 17.51 4.42
C SER A 145 10.74 16.69 3.78
N GLY A 146 10.89 16.33 2.49
CA GLY A 146 9.89 15.51 1.77
C GLY A 146 9.53 14.21 2.51
N GLY A 147 10.53 13.52 3.10
CA GLY A 147 10.29 12.33 3.91
C GLY A 147 9.50 12.62 5.20
N GLN A 148 9.78 13.73 5.88
CA GLN A 148 9.01 14.14 7.05
C GLN A 148 7.57 14.52 6.68
N GLN A 149 7.37 15.20 5.55
CA GLN A 149 6.04 15.51 5.02
C GLN A 149 5.26 14.24 4.69
N GLN A 150 5.91 13.22 4.14
CA GLN A 150 5.28 11.92 3.88
C GLN A 150 4.81 11.24 5.17
N LEU A 151 5.62 11.28 6.23
CA LEU A 151 5.20 10.74 7.54
C LEU A 151 4.02 11.53 8.13
N VAL A 152 3.98 12.84 7.96
CA VAL A 152 2.84 13.68 8.37
C VAL A 152 1.59 13.34 7.55
N ALA A 153 1.70 13.17 6.23
CA ALA A 153 0.59 12.76 5.37
C ALA A 153 0.03 11.39 5.78
N ILE A 154 0.90 10.42 6.10
CA ILE A 154 0.49 9.12 6.64
C ILE A 154 -0.21 9.29 7.99
N ALA A 155 0.35 10.10 8.89
CA ALA A 155 -0.25 10.38 10.21
C ALA A 155 -1.66 10.95 10.08
N SER A 156 -1.89 11.88 9.14
CA SER A 156 -3.19 12.52 8.91
C SER A 156 -4.27 11.55 8.43
N MET A 157 -3.89 10.42 7.83
CA MET A 157 -4.84 9.37 7.45
C MET A 157 -5.01 8.32 8.55
N VAL A 158 -3.92 7.88 9.16
CA VAL A 158 -3.95 6.87 10.24
C VAL A 158 -4.75 7.35 11.45
N VAL A 159 -4.67 8.65 11.78
CA VAL A 159 -5.41 9.25 12.92
C VAL A 159 -6.93 9.16 12.79
N LEU A 160 -7.45 9.06 11.56
CA LEU A 160 -8.90 8.94 11.28
C LEU A 160 -9.46 7.59 11.70
N ARG A 161 -8.62 6.54 11.77
CA ARG A 161 -9.01 5.17 12.14
C ARG A 161 -10.10 4.61 11.22
N THR A 162 -9.98 4.86 9.92
CA THR A 162 -10.90 4.28 8.92
C THR A 162 -10.75 2.76 8.87
N PRO A 163 -11.82 1.99 8.60
CA PRO A 163 -11.77 0.53 8.49
C PRO A 163 -10.80 0.04 7.41
N VAL A 164 -10.63 0.84 6.36
CA VAL A 164 -9.72 0.56 5.24
C VAL A 164 -8.73 1.70 5.07
N LEU A 165 -7.47 1.38 4.81
CA LEU A 165 -6.43 2.33 4.43
C LEU A 165 -5.80 1.90 3.11
N VAL A 166 -5.82 2.79 2.14
CA VAL A 166 -5.13 2.63 0.86
C VAL A 166 -3.90 3.53 0.84
N MET A 167 -2.75 3.00 0.45
CA MET A 167 -1.50 3.75 0.35
C MET A 167 -0.89 3.59 -1.04
N ASP A 168 -0.74 4.68 -1.76
CA ASP A 168 -0.12 4.69 -3.09
C ASP A 168 1.34 5.13 -2.97
N GLU A 169 2.27 4.18 -3.11
CA GLU A 169 3.73 4.33 -3.00
C GLU A 169 4.19 5.12 -1.75
N PRO A 170 3.74 4.73 -0.53
CA PRO A 170 3.97 5.51 0.69
C PRO A 170 5.44 5.66 1.07
N THR A 171 6.34 4.85 0.48
CA THR A 171 7.77 4.87 0.81
C THR A 171 8.66 5.52 -0.25
N SER A 172 8.07 6.13 -1.29
CA SER A 172 8.81 6.70 -2.43
C SER A 172 9.74 7.86 -2.04
N GLN A 173 9.38 8.65 -1.02
CA GLN A 173 10.12 9.81 -0.53
C GLN A 173 10.96 9.50 0.73
N LEU A 174 10.96 8.25 1.20
CA LEU A 174 11.53 7.88 2.50
C LEU A 174 12.90 7.23 2.36
N ASP A 175 13.77 7.54 3.32
CA ASP A 175 14.98 6.80 3.59
C ASP A 175 14.68 5.38 4.14
N PRO A 176 15.68 4.50 4.30
CA PRO A 176 15.44 3.15 4.81
C PRO A 176 14.85 3.12 6.23
N LEU A 177 15.11 4.11 7.06
CA LEU A 177 14.55 4.19 8.41
C LEU A 177 13.07 4.54 8.35
N GLY A 178 12.71 5.62 7.66
CA GLY A 178 11.32 6.02 7.43
C GLY A 178 10.50 4.92 6.76
N THR A 179 11.09 4.22 5.78
CA THR A 179 10.47 3.06 5.14
C THR A 179 10.09 1.98 6.16
N ARG A 180 11.00 1.58 7.06
CA ARG A 180 10.71 0.60 8.12
C ARG A 180 9.62 1.08 9.08
N MET A 181 9.63 2.38 9.43
CA MET A 181 8.59 2.97 10.29
C MET A 181 7.20 2.84 9.66
N VAL A 182 7.05 3.09 8.36
CA VAL A 182 5.78 2.92 7.66
C VAL A 182 5.29 1.47 7.76
N PHE A 183 6.14 0.49 7.46
CA PHE A 183 5.73 -0.91 7.53
C PHE A 183 5.42 -1.36 8.96
N HIS A 184 6.14 -0.87 9.96
CA HIS A 184 5.78 -1.10 11.37
C HIS A 184 4.39 -0.53 11.72
N VAL A 185 4.03 0.64 11.14
CA VAL A 185 2.68 1.19 11.28
C VAL A 185 1.64 0.28 10.62
N LEU A 186 1.92 -0.30 9.44
CA LEU A 186 1.00 -1.23 8.78
C LEU A 186 0.73 -2.46 9.67
N GLU A 187 1.75 -3.00 10.32
CA GLU A 187 1.61 -4.12 11.27
C GLU A 187 0.73 -3.73 12.48
N ALA A 188 0.94 -2.53 13.02
CA ALA A 188 0.12 -2.03 14.13
C ALA A 188 -1.34 -1.81 13.71
N LEU A 189 -1.59 -1.31 12.50
CA LEU A 189 -2.93 -1.14 11.93
C LEU A 189 -3.62 -2.49 11.72
N ARG A 190 -2.90 -3.48 11.18
CA ARG A 190 -3.39 -4.85 11.05
C ARG A 190 -3.77 -5.45 12.40
N ALA A 191 -2.91 -5.31 13.41
CA ALA A 191 -3.20 -5.76 14.77
C ALA A 191 -4.44 -5.08 15.38
N ALA A 192 -4.75 -3.85 14.95
CA ALA A 192 -5.97 -3.12 15.30
C ALA A 192 -7.20 -3.50 14.44
N GLY A 193 -7.06 -4.42 13.48
CA GLY A 193 -8.14 -4.89 12.60
C GLY A 193 -8.38 -4.01 11.36
N THR A 194 -7.51 -3.03 11.07
CA THR A 194 -7.60 -2.22 9.86
C THR A 194 -7.17 -3.03 8.64
N THR A 195 -7.97 -2.97 7.57
CA THR A 195 -7.62 -3.54 6.27
C THR A 195 -6.73 -2.58 5.49
N VAL A 196 -5.60 -3.04 4.98
CA VAL A 196 -4.64 -2.19 4.28
C VAL A 196 -4.42 -2.68 2.86
N VAL A 197 -4.45 -1.75 1.89
CA VAL A 197 -4.01 -2.00 0.51
C VAL A 197 -2.83 -1.08 0.24
N VAL A 198 -1.65 -1.65 0.01
CA VAL A 198 -0.43 -0.89 -0.24
C VAL A 198 0.09 -1.16 -1.65
N PHE A 199 0.20 -0.11 -2.45
CA PHE A 199 0.82 -0.12 -3.77
C PHE A 199 2.30 0.21 -3.60
N GLU A 200 3.18 -0.67 -4.01
CA GLU A 200 4.63 -0.51 -3.84
C GLU A 200 5.42 -1.17 -4.96
N HIS A 201 6.63 -0.65 -5.18
CA HIS A 201 7.61 -1.24 -6.11
C HIS A 201 8.68 -2.07 -5.40
N LYS A 202 8.84 -1.90 -4.10
CA LYS A 202 9.86 -2.59 -3.28
C LYS A 202 9.37 -3.99 -2.92
N VAL A 203 9.57 -4.96 -3.81
CA VAL A 203 9.04 -6.33 -3.71
C VAL A 203 9.46 -7.05 -2.44
N GLU A 204 10.66 -6.75 -1.90
CA GLU A 204 11.12 -7.33 -0.63
C GLU A 204 10.23 -6.91 0.55
N LEU A 205 9.78 -5.66 0.59
CA LEU A 205 8.89 -5.17 1.63
C LEU A 205 7.52 -5.81 1.54
N LEU A 206 6.98 -5.96 0.32
CA LEU A 206 5.71 -6.66 0.13
C LEU A 206 5.83 -8.14 0.51
N ALA A 207 6.96 -8.79 0.21
CA ALA A 207 7.21 -10.17 0.58
C ALA A 207 7.28 -10.39 2.10
N GLU A 208 7.78 -9.41 2.84
CA GLU A 208 8.00 -9.49 4.28
C GLU A 208 6.75 -9.13 5.09
N HIS A 209 5.93 -8.18 4.61
CA HIS A 209 4.88 -7.56 5.43
C HIS A 209 3.45 -7.81 4.95
N CYS A 210 3.24 -8.28 3.71
CA CYS A 210 1.90 -8.49 3.18
C CYS A 210 1.41 -9.93 3.36
N ASP A 211 0.12 -10.09 3.67
CA ASP A 211 -0.52 -11.41 3.75
C ASP A 211 -0.67 -12.00 2.35
N ARG A 212 -1.05 -11.17 1.37
CA ARG A 212 -1.13 -11.53 -0.05
C ARG A 212 -0.56 -10.41 -0.92
N VAL A 213 -0.21 -10.78 -2.15
CA VAL A 213 0.27 -9.85 -3.17
C VAL A 213 -0.56 -10.03 -4.44
N ALA A 214 -0.95 -8.91 -5.04
CA ALA A 214 -1.61 -8.84 -6.33
C ALA A 214 -0.69 -8.18 -7.36
N VAL A 215 -0.63 -8.72 -8.56
CA VAL A 215 0.13 -8.19 -9.69
C VAL A 215 -0.83 -7.55 -10.68
N VAL A 216 -0.64 -6.26 -10.93
CA VAL A 216 -1.32 -5.53 -12.01
C VAL A 216 -0.39 -5.42 -13.20
N ALA A 217 -0.75 -6.05 -14.30
CA ALA A 217 -0.01 -6.01 -15.56
C ALA A 217 -0.98 -5.88 -16.74
N GLU A 218 -0.58 -5.19 -17.79
CA GLU A 218 -1.39 -4.99 -18.99
C GLU A 218 -2.83 -4.54 -18.70
N HIS A 219 -2.98 -3.68 -17.70
CA HIS A 219 -4.28 -3.13 -17.24
C HIS A 219 -5.26 -4.17 -16.64
N THR A 220 -4.78 -5.37 -16.29
CA THR A 220 -5.56 -6.43 -15.64
C THR A 220 -4.90 -6.91 -14.35
N LEU A 221 -5.61 -7.75 -13.61
CA LEU A 221 -5.04 -8.47 -12.47
C LEU A 221 -4.41 -9.78 -12.95
N ALA A 222 -3.09 -9.79 -13.11
CA ALA A 222 -2.35 -10.91 -13.71
C ALA A 222 -2.12 -12.08 -12.73
N ALA A 223 -1.97 -11.81 -11.44
CA ALA A 223 -1.82 -12.82 -10.39
C ALA A 223 -2.25 -12.27 -9.04
N VAL A 224 -2.75 -13.16 -8.15
CA VAL A 224 -3.01 -12.87 -6.73
C VAL A 224 -2.69 -14.13 -5.94
N GLY A 225 -1.91 -14.01 -4.88
CA GLY A 225 -1.54 -15.17 -4.04
C GLY A 225 -0.68 -14.78 -2.86
N LEU A 226 -0.12 -15.77 -2.17
CA LEU A 226 0.87 -15.55 -1.13
C LEU A 226 2.16 -14.96 -1.74
N PRO A 227 2.92 -14.14 -1.00
CA PRO A 227 4.18 -13.59 -1.49
C PRO A 227 5.14 -14.66 -2.04
N GLY A 228 5.22 -15.81 -1.34
CA GLY A 228 6.04 -16.96 -1.74
C GLY A 228 5.58 -17.65 -3.04
N GLU A 229 4.35 -17.46 -3.46
CA GLU A 229 3.82 -17.97 -4.74
C GLU A 229 4.02 -16.96 -5.86
N VAL A 230 3.72 -15.69 -5.58
CA VAL A 230 3.75 -14.61 -6.57
C VAL A 230 5.19 -14.26 -6.94
N PHE A 231 6.09 -14.04 -5.98
CA PHE A 231 7.46 -13.56 -6.26
C PHE A 231 8.43 -14.64 -6.76
N VAL A 232 7.96 -15.88 -6.89
CA VAL A 232 8.70 -16.95 -7.56
C VAL A 232 8.17 -17.27 -8.97
N ASP A 233 7.14 -16.58 -9.43
CA ASP A 233 6.57 -16.76 -10.77
C ASP A 233 7.57 -16.28 -11.83
N ASP A 234 7.81 -17.14 -12.85
CA ASP A 234 8.77 -16.83 -13.93
C ASP A 234 8.23 -15.74 -14.89
N ARG A 235 6.92 -15.44 -14.84
CA ARG A 235 6.28 -14.39 -15.66
C ARG A 235 6.55 -12.97 -15.16
N LEU A 236 7.08 -12.80 -13.95
CA LEU A 236 7.30 -11.48 -13.34
C LEU A 236 8.12 -10.53 -14.22
N ASP A 237 9.22 -11.04 -14.80
CA ASP A 237 10.08 -10.23 -15.68
C ASP A 237 9.30 -9.74 -16.91
N GLY A 238 8.40 -10.56 -17.46
CA GLY A 238 7.50 -10.20 -18.56
C GLY A 238 6.48 -9.13 -18.18
N TRP A 239 6.13 -9.03 -16.91
CA TRP A 239 5.23 -7.99 -16.36
C TRP A 239 5.98 -6.73 -15.92
N GLY A 240 7.30 -6.66 -16.14
CA GLY A 240 8.14 -5.53 -15.72
C GLY A 240 8.35 -5.45 -14.21
N ILE A 241 8.23 -6.59 -13.50
CA ILE A 241 8.40 -6.70 -12.05
C ILE A 241 9.59 -7.63 -11.80
N GLY A 242 10.58 -7.18 -11.05
CA GLY A 242 11.69 -8.04 -10.63
C GLY A 242 11.28 -9.00 -9.51
N ALA A 243 11.78 -10.25 -9.56
CA ALA A 243 11.74 -11.11 -8.38
C ALA A 243 12.59 -10.53 -7.24
N THR A 244 12.36 -10.97 -6.00
CA THR A 244 13.18 -10.51 -4.86
C THR A 244 14.65 -10.86 -5.07
N ARG A 245 15.56 -10.10 -4.47
CA ARG A 245 17.01 -10.39 -4.53
C ARG A 245 17.35 -11.80 -4.06
N PHE A 246 16.57 -12.33 -3.11
CA PHE A 246 16.74 -13.67 -2.57
C PHE A 246 16.34 -14.74 -3.58
N THR A 247 15.21 -14.58 -4.25
CA THR A 247 14.75 -15.45 -5.33
C THR A 247 15.75 -15.46 -6.48
N ARG A 248 16.23 -14.27 -6.90
CA ARG A 248 17.24 -14.15 -7.96
C ARG A 248 18.56 -14.83 -7.58
N ALA A 249 19.04 -14.66 -6.34
CA ALA A 249 20.24 -15.31 -5.84
C ALA A 249 20.08 -16.84 -5.82
N ALA A 250 18.93 -17.35 -5.39
CA ALA A 250 18.66 -18.79 -5.37
C ALA A 250 18.57 -19.39 -6.78
N ARG A 251 17.90 -18.72 -7.72
CA ARG A 251 17.87 -19.13 -9.15
C ARG A 251 19.28 -19.22 -9.72
N GLU A 252 20.12 -18.22 -9.43
CA GLU A 252 21.53 -18.23 -9.88
C GLU A 252 22.32 -19.37 -9.24
N ALA A 253 22.14 -19.62 -7.94
CA ALA A 253 22.81 -20.73 -7.25
C ALA A 253 22.39 -22.10 -7.80
N VAL A 254 21.11 -22.29 -8.13
CA VAL A 254 20.61 -23.50 -8.81
C VAL A 254 21.27 -23.65 -10.19
N ARG A 255 21.31 -22.57 -10.97
CA ARG A 255 21.93 -22.58 -12.33
C ARG A 255 23.42 -22.94 -12.30
N ARG A 256 24.11 -22.53 -11.23
CA ARG A 256 25.56 -22.88 -11.02
C ARG A 256 25.77 -24.22 -10.32
N GLY A 257 24.73 -24.97 -10.02
CA GLY A 257 24.85 -26.25 -9.34
C GLY A 257 25.21 -26.15 -7.84
N LEU A 258 25.08 -24.96 -7.24
CA LEU A 258 25.35 -24.70 -5.82
C LEU A 258 24.16 -25.05 -4.93
N LEU A 259 22.96 -25.11 -5.49
CA LEU A 259 21.72 -25.55 -4.86
C LEU A 259 21.04 -26.61 -5.73
N PRO A 260 20.31 -27.58 -5.11
CA PRO A 260 19.50 -28.55 -5.86
C PRO A 260 18.40 -27.84 -6.68
N VAL A 261 18.09 -28.37 -7.86
CA VAL A 261 17.06 -27.83 -8.78
C VAL A 261 15.67 -27.76 -8.14
N ARG A 262 15.38 -28.62 -7.16
CA ARG A 262 14.09 -28.67 -6.44
C ARG A 262 14.09 -27.85 -5.15
N SER A 263 15.09 -27.01 -4.92
CA SER A 263 15.10 -26.14 -3.73
C SER A 263 13.93 -25.15 -3.80
N ALA A 264 13.22 -24.94 -2.68
CA ALA A 264 12.26 -23.87 -2.54
C ALA A 264 12.98 -22.53 -2.77
N LEU A 265 12.40 -21.66 -3.59
CA LEU A 265 12.96 -20.34 -3.86
C LEU A 265 12.60 -19.39 -2.71
N PRO A 266 13.58 -18.80 -2.02
CA PRO A 266 13.33 -17.87 -0.92
C PRO A 266 12.80 -16.53 -1.45
N VAL A 267 11.86 -15.93 -0.73
CA VAL A 267 11.34 -14.58 -1.06
C VAL A 267 11.69 -13.56 0.02
N THR A 268 11.97 -14.01 1.25
CA THR A 268 12.35 -13.19 2.40
C THR A 268 13.79 -13.45 2.85
N VAL A 269 14.31 -12.62 3.76
CA VAL A 269 15.60 -12.86 4.43
C VAL A 269 15.57 -14.18 5.19
N GLU A 270 14.50 -14.47 5.92
CA GLU A 270 14.34 -15.67 6.73
C GLU A 270 14.39 -16.92 5.85
N ASP A 271 13.63 -16.94 4.75
CA ASP A 271 13.67 -18.03 3.77
C ASP A 271 15.08 -18.23 3.21
N ALA A 272 15.78 -17.14 2.90
CA ALA A 272 17.13 -17.19 2.36
C ALA A 272 18.12 -17.77 3.39
N MET A 273 18.02 -17.37 4.65
CA MET A 273 18.83 -17.96 5.72
C MET A 273 18.56 -19.46 5.87
N ALA A 274 17.31 -19.90 5.79
CA ALA A 274 16.93 -21.31 5.81
C ALA A 274 17.47 -22.08 4.59
N THR A 275 17.41 -21.48 3.40
CA THR A 275 17.84 -22.10 2.15
C THR A 275 19.37 -22.22 2.05
N PHE A 276 20.08 -21.11 2.30
CA PHE A 276 21.56 -21.08 2.15
C PHE A 276 22.31 -21.53 3.39
N GLY A 277 21.69 -21.44 4.60
CA GLY A 277 22.31 -21.86 5.87
C GLY A 277 22.48 -23.37 5.99
N ARG A 278 21.59 -24.15 5.36
CA ARG A 278 21.70 -25.63 5.34
C ARG A 278 22.90 -26.14 4.53
N GLY A 279 23.48 -25.30 3.67
CA GLY A 279 24.67 -25.67 2.87
C GLY A 279 26.00 -25.64 3.62
N ARG A 280 26.05 -25.16 4.86
CA ARG A 280 27.30 -25.13 5.66
C ARG A 280 27.60 -26.42 6.43
N GLY A 281 26.74 -27.44 6.35
CA GLY A 281 26.85 -28.69 7.10
C GLY A 281 27.53 -29.85 6.41
N VAL A 282 28.11 -29.70 5.21
CA VAL A 282 28.79 -30.81 4.51
C VAL A 282 30.11 -30.32 3.92
N ARG A 283 31.11 -30.21 4.76
CA ARG A 283 32.56 -30.45 4.51
C ARG A 283 33.28 -30.46 5.83
N SER A 284 33.32 -31.60 6.49
CA SER A 284 34.40 -32.03 7.37
C SER A 284 35.08 -33.21 6.72
#